data_aa8347d0f17882e3ede05f7d4efccd36
#
_entry.id   aa8347d0f17882e3ede05f7d4efccd36
#
_cell.length_a   1.000
_cell.length_b   1.000
_cell.length_c   1.000
_cell.angle_alpha   90.00
_cell.angle_beta   90.00
_cell.angle_gamma   90.00
#
_symmetry.space_group_name_H-M   'P 1'
#
loop_
_entity.id
_entity.type
_entity.pdbx_description
1 polymer ?
#
loop_
_entity_poly.entity_id
_entity_poly.type
_entity_poly.pdbx_seq_one_letter_code
_entity_poly.pdbx_strand_id
1 'polypeptide(L)'
;VGNYAVTDGSAHGVQTLSDAFARSCNTTFAALSQDLGYEMLGNTAEEMGFNRNFMFSDLIVYNSSYPIDDLSAEDLAWSAIGQGRVLATPMHMALIAATIANRGVMNEPRLVAQITTAQGGNRALLSHAGGRRVLGEDVAARLEKEMIRVVKSGTGKRAALDNGYTVAGKTGSAEASNDKSIESHAWFVGYITNDSAPYAICVLVENGGSGGGVAAPLARKTLQKAIHLGL
;
A
#
# COMPACT_ATOMS: atom_id res chain seq x y z
N VAL A 1 12.04 -8.75 -20.28
CA VAL A 1 10.88 -8.36 -21.06
C VAL A 1 11.33 -7.30 -22.07
N GLY A 2 11.06 -7.50 -23.35
CA GLY A 2 11.58 -6.63 -24.39
C GLY A 2 13.12 -6.53 -24.36
N ASN A 3 13.64 -5.29 -24.38
CA ASN A 3 15.08 -5.01 -24.31
C ASN A 3 15.56 -4.73 -22.87
N TYR A 4 14.68 -4.80 -21.88
CA TYR A 4 14.99 -4.48 -20.48
C TYR A 4 14.95 -5.71 -19.59
N ALA A 5 15.87 -5.78 -18.65
CA ALA A 5 15.92 -6.82 -17.64
C ALA A 5 15.31 -6.29 -16.33
N VAL A 6 14.17 -6.87 -15.90
CA VAL A 6 13.70 -6.72 -14.52
C VAL A 6 14.56 -7.63 -13.65
N THR A 7 15.18 -7.10 -12.63
CA THR A 7 16.11 -7.83 -11.75
C THR A 7 15.68 -7.73 -10.30
N ASP A 8 16.15 -8.68 -9.51
CA ASP A 8 16.08 -8.67 -8.06
C ASP A 8 17.42 -8.32 -7.45
N GLY A 9 17.46 -7.79 -6.25
CA GLY A 9 18.70 -7.49 -5.53
C GLY A 9 19.52 -8.74 -5.16
N SER A 10 18.88 -9.93 -5.21
CA SER A 10 19.51 -11.24 -5.01
C SER A 10 18.72 -12.32 -5.73
N ALA A 11 19.40 -13.42 -6.08
CA ALA A 11 18.72 -14.58 -6.66
C ALA A 11 17.85 -15.29 -5.62
N HIS A 12 16.59 -15.54 -5.95
CA HIS A 12 15.62 -16.18 -5.03
C HIS A 12 15.40 -17.68 -5.32
N GLY A 13 15.89 -18.19 -6.45
CA GLY A 13 15.70 -19.60 -6.86
C GLY A 13 14.24 -19.97 -7.11
N VAL A 14 13.92 -21.26 -7.04
CA VAL A 14 12.53 -21.74 -7.14
C VAL A 14 11.79 -21.41 -5.85
N GLN A 15 10.65 -20.74 -5.98
CA GLN A 15 9.88 -20.27 -4.84
C GLN A 15 8.38 -20.30 -5.11
N THR A 16 7.57 -20.31 -4.06
CA THR A 16 6.12 -20.13 -4.17
C THR A 16 5.76 -18.66 -4.36
N LEU A 17 4.53 -18.37 -4.83
CA LEU A 17 4.03 -16.98 -4.91
C LEU A 17 4.06 -16.28 -3.55
N SER A 18 3.75 -17.00 -2.48
CA SER A 18 3.82 -16.50 -1.11
C SER A 18 5.26 -16.13 -0.69
N ASP A 19 6.27 -16.92 -1.09
CA ASP A 19 7.68 -16.58 -0.86
C ASP A 19 8.09 -15.35 -1.68
N ALA A 20 7.67 -15.29 -2.94
CA ALA A 20 7.93 -14.14 -3.82
C ALA A 20 7.33 -12.85 -3.26
N PHE A 21 6.09 -12.89 -2.73
CA PHE A 21 5.46 -11.75 -2.09
C PHE A 21 6.21 -11.31 -0.83
N ALA A 22 6.58 -12.26 0.04
CA ALA A 22 7.29 -11.97 1.29
C ALA A 22 8.69 -11.38 1.06
N ARG A 23 9.38 -11.82 -0.01
CA ARG A 23 10.71 -11.34 -0.41
C ARG A 23 10.67 -10.14 -1.35
N SER A 24 9.47 -9.76 -1.82
CA SER A 24 9.30 -8.69 -2.82
C SER A 24 10.05 -8.98 -4.12
N CYS A 25 9.86 -10.18 -4.68
CA CYS A 25 10.57 -10.65 -5.88
C CYS A 25 10.03 -9.95 -7.13
N ASN A 26 10.80 -9.04 -7.70
CA ASN A 26 10.42 -8.28 -8.89
C ASN A 26 10.21 -9.20 -10.10
N THR A 27 11.12 -10.14 -10.32
CA THR A 27 11.09 -11.02 -11.50
C THR A 27 9.83 -11.89 -11.53
N THR A 28 9.36 -12.35 -10.36
CA THR A 28 8.10 -13.13 -10.27
C THR A 28 6.89 -12.28 -10.64
N PHE A 29 6.76 -11.06 -10.10
CA PHE A 29 5.59 -10.21 -10.37
C PHE A 29 5.62 -9.61 -11.78
N ALA A 30 6.80 -9.29 -12.31
CA ALA A 30 6.94 -8.88 -13.71
C ALA A 30 6.57 -10.00 -14.68
N ALA A 31 6.94 -11.25 -14.40
CA ALA A 31 6.52 -12.40 -15.21
C ALA A 31 5.01 -12.62 -15.12
N LEU A 32 4.44 -12.61 -13.90
CA LEU A 32 3.01 -12.78 -13.68
C LEU A 32 2.17 -11.72 -14.40
N SER A 33 2.68 -10.49 -14.52
CA SER A 33 1.97 -9.42 -15.23
C SER A 33 1.77 -9.73 -16.72
N GLN A 34 2.70 -10.44 -17.35
CA GLN A 34 2.60 -10.82 -18.76
C GLN A 34 1.47 -11.86 -18.98
N ASP A 35 1.25 -12.74 -17.99
CA ASP A 35 0.17 -13.72 -18.02
C ASP A 35 -1.19 -13.08 -17.73
N LEU A 36 -1.25 -12.10 -16.82
CA LEU A 36 -2.49 -11.41 -16.44
C LEU A 36 -2.95 -10.38 -17.47
N GLY A 37 -2.01 -9.71 -18.11
CA GLY A 37 -2.27 -8.66 -19.09
C GLY A 37 -2.62 -7.30 -18.48
N TYR A 38 -2.55 -6.26 -19.31
CA TYR A 38 -2.73 -4.87 -18.88
C TYR A 38 -4.17 -4.55 -18.46
N GLU A 39 -5.17 -5.15 -19.11
CA GLU A 39 -6.60 -4.91 -18.79
C GLU A 39 -6.94 -5.36 -17.36
N MET A 40 -6.50 -6.55 -16.96
CA MET A 40 -6.77 -7.08 -15.64
C MET A 40 -6.09 -6.24 -14.56
N LEU A 41 -4.82 -5.86 -14.75
CA LEU A 41 -4.08 -5.04 -13.80
C LEU A 41 -4.64 -3.61 -13.74
N GLY A 42 -4.95 -3.00 -14.88
CA GLY A 42 -5.55 -1.67 -14.98
C GLY A 42 -6.92 -1.60 -14.29
N ASN A 43 -7.82 -2.53 -14.62
CA ASN A 43 -9.13 -2.61 -13.99
C ASN A 43 -9.03 -2.79 -12.47
N THR A 44 -8.13 -3.66 -12.01
CA THR A 44 -7.90 -3.86 -10.57
C THR A 44 -7.38 -2.59 -9.90
N ALA A 45 -6.45 -1.87 -10.52
CA ALA A 45 -5.93 -0.60 -10.03
C ALA A 45 -7.05 0.45 -9.94
N GLU A 46 -7.90 0.56 -10.96
CA GLU A 46 -9.04 1.49 -10.97
C GLU A 46 -10.11 1.13 -9.93
N GLU A 47 -10.39 -0.15 -9.73
CA GLU A 47 -11.26 -0.60 -8.65
C GLU A 47 -10.70 -0.24 -7.28
N MET A 48 -9.38 -0.30 -7.12
CA MET A 48 -8.69 0.15 -5.91
C MET A 48 -8.58 1.67 -5.78
N GLY A 49 -9.05 2.45 -6.77
CA GLY A 49 -9.17 3.90 -6.71
C GLY A 49 -8.07 4.67 -7.45
N PHE A 50 -7.15 4.01 -8.15
CA PHE A 50 -6.24 4.72 -9.05
C PHE A 50 -7.01 5.40 -10.18
N ASN A 51 -6.48 6.46 -10.74
CA ASN A 51 -7.07 7.26 -11.82
C ASN A 51 -8.42 7.90 -11.45
N ARG A 52 -8.80 7.94 -10.17
CA ARG A 52 -10.11 8.44 -9.70
C ARG A 52 -9.94 9.51 -8.64
N ASN A 53 -10.81 10.51 -8.69
CA ASN A 53 -10.97 11.51 -7.64
C ASN A 53 -12.11 11.07 -6.70
N PHE A 54 -11.77 10.43 -5.58
CA PHE A 54 -12.79 9.83 -4.69
C PHE A 54 -12.50 10.02 -3.19
N MET A 55 -11.29 10.45 -2.83
CA MET A 55 -10.88 10.42 -1.42
C MET A 55 -11.60 11.44 -0.54
N PHE A 56 -11.82 12.65 -1.05
CA PHE A 56 -12.49 13.71 -0.31
C PHE A 56 -13.38 14.51 -1.24
N SER A 57 -14.62 14.76 -0.83
CA SER A 57 -15.57 15.56 -1.59
C SER A 57 -15.33 17.07 -1.46
N ASP A 58 -14.67 17.50 -0.39
CA ASP A 58 -14.49 18.89 0.02
C ASP A 58 -13.03 19.37 0.00
N LEU A 59 -12.09 18.48 -0.33
CA LEU A 59 -10.67 18.80 -0.44
C LEU A 59 -10.11 18.41 -1.80
N ILE A 60 -9.29 19.30 -2.36
CA ILE A 60 -8.51 18.97 -3.55
C ILE A 60 -7.28 18.20 -3.10
N VAL A 61 -7.18 16.94 -3.51
CA VAL A 61 -6.04 16.06 -3.25
C VAL A 61 -5.50 15.51 -4.56
N TYR A 62 -4.20 15.23 -4.59
CA TYR A 62 -3.61 14.55 -5.75
C TYR A 62 -4.09 13.10 -5.79
N ASN A 63 -4.45 12.65 -6.99
CA ASN A 63 -4.83 11.26 -7.23
C ASN A 63 -3.60 10.40 -7.50
N SER A 64 -3.66 9.16 -7.11
CA SER A 64 -2.74 8.14 -7.61
C SER A 64 -3.09 7.79 -9.04
N SER A 65 -2.09 7.51 -9.87
CA SER A 65 -2.27 7.12 -11.26
C SER A 65 -1.61 5.77 -11.56
N TYR A 66 -2.31 4.97 -12.35
CA TYR A 66 -1.83 3.73 -12.91
C TYR A 66 -1.98 3.79 -14.43
N PRO A 67 -0.96 3.45 -15.22
CA PRO A 67 -1.05 3.52 -16.67
C PRO A 67 -2.00 2.44 -17.19
N ILE A 68 -2.94 2.83 -18.04
CA ILE A 68 -3.94 1.93 -18.64
C ILE A 68 -3.91 1.91 -20.17
N ASP A 69 -3.23 2.89 -20.79
CA ASP A 69 -3.17 3.07 -22.24
C ASP A 69 -1.73 2.92 -22.74
N ASP A 70 -1.60 2.39 -23.95
CA ASP A 70 -0.35 2.29 -24.71
C ASP A 70 0.80 1.63 -23.93
N LEU A 71 0.50 0.55 -23.22
CA LEU A 71 1.49 -0.18 -22.45
C LEU A 71 2.27 -1.16 -23.35
N SER A 72 3.57 -0.96 -23.44
CA SER A 72 4.47 -1.99 -23.90
C SER A 72 4.53 -3.14 -22.86
N ALA A 73 5.02 -4.31 -23.27
CA ALA A 73 5.26 -5.41 -22.32
C ALA A 73 6.24 -4.99 -21.19
N GLU A 74 7.14 -4.07 -21.50
CA GLU A 74 8.08 -3.48 -20.54
C GLU A 74 7.37 -2.60 -19.53
N ASP A 75 6.51 -1.67 -20.00
CA ASP A 75 5.72 -0.80 -19.12
C ASP A 75 4.82 -1.62 -18.19
N LEU A 76 4.22 -2.70 -18.72
CA LEU A 76 3.41 -3.62 -17.94
C LEU A 76 4.23 -4.30 -16.83
N ALA A 77 5.44 -4.78 -17.15
CA ALA A 77 6.32 -5.40 -16.16
C ALA A 77 6.75 -4.43 -15.06
N TRP A 78 7.10 -3.19 -15.43
CA TRP A 78 7.47 -2.15 -14.47
C TRP A 78 6.28 -1.70 -13.62
N SER A 79 5.10 -1.53 -14.21
CA SER A 79 3.89 -1.14 -13.47
C SER A 79 3.47 -2.20 -12.45
N ALA A 80 3.65 -3.49 -12.76
CA ALA A 80 3.31 -4.60 -11.87
C ALA A 80 4.17 -4.66 -10.60
N ILE A 81 5.34 -4.04 -10.61
CA ILE A 81 6.20 -3.90 -9.43
C ILE A 81 6.15 -2.49 -8.82
N GLY A 82 5.21 -1.66 -9.26
CA GLY A 82 5.00 -0.31 -8.73
C GLY A 82 6.06 0.70 -9.18
N GLN A 83 6.62 0.53 -10.37
CA GLN A 83 7.65 1.37 -10.97
C GLN A 83 7.15 2.00 -12.29
N GLY A 84 8.05 2.66 -12.99
CA GLY A 84 7.75 3.28 -14.28
C GLY A 84 6.77 4.44 -14.15
N ARG A 85 5.59 4.32 -14.79
CA ARG A 85 4.56 5.37 -14.85
C ARG A 85 3.56 5.33 -13.68
N VAL A 86 3.72 4.42 -12.70
CA VAL A 86 2.83 4.34 -11.53
C VAL A 86 3.17 5.45 -10.54
N LEU A 87 2.17 6.23 -10.16
CA LEU A 87 2.29 7.26 -9.12
C LEU A 87 1.27 6.99 -8.02
N ALA A 88 1.71 7.01 -6.77
CA ALA A 88 0.85 6.76 -5.62
C ALA A 88 1.03 7.83 -4.54
N THR A 89 -0.07 8.28 -3.95
CA THR A 89 -0.02 9.15 -2.78
C THR A 89 0.02 8.33 -1.50
N PRO A 90 0.72 8.78 -0.44
CA PRO A 90 0.75 8.08 0.84
C PRO A 90 -0.63 7.88 1.44
N MET A 91 -1.52 8.86 1.29
CA MET A 91 -2.90 8.77 1.78
C MET A 91 -3.67 7.64 1.09
N HIS A 92 -3.56 7.53 -0.22
CA HIS A 92 -4.22 6.46 -0.98
C HIS A 92 -3.66 5.08 -0.58
N MET A 93 -2.35 4.96 -0.41
CA MET A 93 -1.74 3.70 0.02
C MET A 93 -2.15 3.30 1.44
N ALA A 94 -2.32 4.26 2.36
CA ALA A 94 -2.88 3.98 3.69
C ALA A 94 -4.34 3.51 3.59
N LEU A 95 -5.14 4.11 2.69
CA LEU A 95 -6.52 3.72 2.44
C LEU A 95 -6.63 2.30 1.84
N ILE A 96 -5.72 1.92 0.94
CA ILE A 96 -5.62 0.54 0.44
C ILE A 96 -5.32 -0.45 1.57
N ALA A 97 -4.39 -0.13 2.47
CA ALA A 97 -4.12 -0.95 3.64
C ALA A 97 -5.35 -1.08 4.54
N ALA A 98 -6.04 0.04 4.82
CA ALA A 98 -7.29 0.05 5.58
C ALA A 98 -8.39 -0.77 4.90
N THR A 99 -8.46 -0.77 3.58
CA THR A 99 -9.40 -1.57 2.78
C THR A 99 -9.18 -3.07 2.97
N ILE A 100 -7.93 -3.52 2.97
CA ILE A 100 -7.58 -4.93 3.22
C ILE A 100 -7.94 -5.29 4.67
N ALA A 101 -7.59 -4.45 5.65
CA ALA A 101 -7.96 -4.60 7.06
C ALA A 101 -9.48 -4.70 7.24
N ASN A 102 -10.23 -3.91 6.47
CA ASN A 102 -11.69 -3.88 6.48
C ASN A 102 -12.32 -4.90 5.51
N ARG A 103 -11.67 -6.05 5.36
CA ARG A 103 -12.16 -7.20 4.57
C ARG A 103 -12.60 -6.85 3.15
N GLY A 104 -11.87 -5.94 2.50
CA GLY A 104 -12.09 -5.54 1.12
C GLY A 104 -13.11 -4.44 0.90
N VAL A 105 -13.58 -3.79 1.96
CA VAL A 105 -14.48 -2.63 1.88
C VAL A 105 -13.67 -1.35 2.06
N MET A 106 -13.64 -0.51 1.04
CA MET A 106 -13.00 0.80 1.04
C MET A 106 -13.99 1.86 1.55
N ASN A 107 -13.69 2.45 2.69
CA ASN A 107 -14.46 3.56 3.25
C ASN A 107 -13.89 4.89 2.75
N GLU A 108 -14.76 5.87 2.55
CA GLU A 108 -14.34 7.25 2.28
C GLU A 108 -13.60 7.81 3.51
N PRO A 109 -12.36 8.34 3.36
CA PRO A 109 -11.63 8.93 4.47
C PRO A 109 -12.27 10.25 4.92
N ARG A 110 -12.13 10.59 6.20
CA ARG A 110 -12.68 11.81 6.81
C ARG A 110 -11.66 12.52 7.65
N LEU A 111 -11.67 13.85 7.55
CA LEU A 111 -10.91 14.73 8.44
C LEU A 111 -11.81 15.38 9.49
N VAL A 112 -13.09 15.61 9.17
CA VAL A 112 -14.06 16.27 10.06
C VAL A 112 -15.12 15.25 10.50
N ALA A 113 -15.23 15.01 11.80
CA ALA A 113 -16.25 14.12 12.35
C ALA A 113 -17.59 14.83 12.55
N GLN A 114 -17.56 16.06 13.06
CA GLN A 114 -18.76 16.86 13.32
C GLN A 114 -18.46 18.36 13.31
N ILE A 115 -19.47 19.15 13.07
CA ILE A 115 -19.43 20.61 13.19
C ILE A 115 -20.30 21.00 14.40
N THR A 116 -19.72 21.74 15.33
CA THR A 116 -20.43 22.23 16.52
C THR A 116 -20.64 23.73 16.46
N THR A 117 -21.66 24.24 17.15
CA THR A 117 -21.84 25.68 17.41
C THR A 117 -20.85 26.13 18.48
N ALA A 118 -20.66 27.48 18.61
CA ALA A 118 -19.86 28.05 19.68
C ALA A 118 -20.36 27.69 21.09
N GLN A 119 -21.64 27.34 21.23
CA GLN A 119 -22.28 26.93 22.48
C GLN A 119 -22.26 25.41 22.69
N GLY A 120 -21.51 24.66 21.85
CA GLY A 120 -21.33 23.21 21.98
C GLY A 120 -22.48 22.37 21.40
N GLY A 121 -23.51 22.98 20.80
CA GLY A 121 -24.58 22.23 20.12
C GLY A 121 -24.10 21.66 18.77
N ASN A 122 -24.59 20.48 18.39
CA ASN A 122 -24.30 19.90 17.07
C ASN A 122 -24.96 20.74 15.97
N ARG A 123 -24.18 21.24 15.03
CA ARG A 123 -24.68 21.96 13.86
C ARG A 123 -24.93 21.04 12.66
N ALA A 124 -24.04 20.07 12.48
CA ALA A 124 -24.19 19.02 11.49
C ALA A 124 -23.41 17.79 11.92
N LEU A 125 -24.00 16.61 11.74
CA LEU A 125 -23.30 15.34 11.68
C LEU A 125 -23.02 15.09 10.19
N LEU A 126 -21.78 14.97 9.81
CA LEU A 126 -21.44 14.61 8.43
C LEU A 126 -21.80 13.14 8.23
N SER A 127 -22.80 12.87 7.39
CA SER A 127 -23.17 11.51 7.04
C SER A 127 -22.03 10.83 6.27
N HIS A 128 -21.88 9.52 6.49
CA HIS A 128 -20.96 8.71 5.70
C HIS A 128 -21.64 8.24 4.42
N ALA A 129 -20.98 8.39 3.29
CA ALA A 129 -21.20 7.47 2.20
C ALA A 129 -20.76 6.08 2.72
N GLY A 130 -21.59 5.06 2.56
CA GLY A 130 -21.23 3.70 2.90
C GLY A 130 -19.98 3.25 2.16
N GLY A 131 -19.20 2.36 2.77
CA GLY A 131 -18.03 1.80 2.12
C GLY A 131 -18.39 1.05 0.83
N ARG A 132 -17.51 1.10 -0.16
CA ARG A 132 -17.63 0.34 -1.40
C ARG A 132 -16.76 -0.92 -1.32
N ARG A 133 -17.35 -2.09 -1.60
CA ARG A 133 -16.55 -3.32 -1.72
C ARG A 133 -15.74 -3.26 -3.00
N VAL A 134 -14.41 -3.35 -2.86
CA VAL A 134 -13.43 -3.31 -3.96
C VAL A 134 -12.65 -4.62 -4.08
N LEU A 135 -12.64 -5.43 -3.04
CA LEU A 135 -12.06 -6.77 -3.03
C LEU A 135 -13.04 -7.78 -2.44
N GLY A 136 -13.01 -9.01 -2.91
CA GLY A 136 -13.66 -10.12 -2.24
C GLY A 136 -13.08 -10.32 -0.84
N GLU A 137 -13.92 -10.73 0.12
CA GLU A 137 -13.49 -10.94 1.50
C GLU A 137 -12.41 -12.03 1.61
N ASP A 138 -12.52 -13.09 0.80
CA ASP A 138 -11.51 -14.16 0.72
C ASP A 138 -10.18 -13.66 0.16
N VAL A 139 -10.20 -12.75 -0.82
CA VAL A 139 -9.00 -12.13 -1.40
C VAL A 139 -8.34 -11.23 -0.35
N ALA A 140 -9.09 -10.40 0.35
CA ALA A 140 -8.58 -9.56 1.43
C ALA A 140 -7.94 -10.40 2.54
N ALA A 141 -8.58 -11.50 2.95
CA ALA A 141 -8.05 -12.41 3.97
C ALA A 141 -6.75 -13.13 3.52
N ARG A 142 -6.63 -13.47 2.22
CA ARG A 142 -5.39 -14.02 1.67
C ARG A 142 -4.28 -12.97 1.65
N LEU A 143 -4.57 -11.76 1.21
CA LEU A 143 -3.61 -10.66 1.23
C LEU A 143 -3.12 -10.35 2.64
N GLU A 144 -4.01 -10.32 3.64
CA GLU A 144 -3.63 -10.15 5.05
C GLU A 144 -2.60 -11.19 5.49
N LYS A 145 -2.83 -12.47 5.20
CA LYS A 145 -1.88 -13.55 5.53
C LYS A 145 -0.51 -13.32 4.91
N GLU A 146 -0.48 -12.92 3.64
CA GLU A 146 0.77 -12.64 2.94
C GLU A 146 1.46 -11.39 3.50
N MET A 147 0.72 -10.33 3.82
CA MET A 147 1.24 -9.12 4.43
C MET A 147 1.78 -9.38 5.86
N ILE A 148 1.13 -10.23 6.65
CA ILE A 148 1.66 -10.69 7.94
C ILE A 148 2.99 -11.43 7.73
N ARG A 149 3.08 -12.28 6.71
CA ARG A 149 4.31 -13.02 6.38
C ARG A 149 5.46 -12.09 6.01
N VAL A 150 5.21 -11.00 5.27
CA VAL A 150 6.22 -9.97 4.98
C VAL A 150 6.84 -9.41 6.26
N VAL A 151 6.01 -9.13 7.27
CA VAL A 151 6.47 -8.57 8.55
C VAL A 151 7.09 -9.66 9.44
N LYS A 152 6.58 -10.88 9.41
CA LYS A 152 7.10 -11.98 10.25
C LYS A 152 8.45 -12.51 9.76
N SER A 153 8.63 -12.68 8.46
CA SER A 153 9.79 -13.38 7.90
C SER A 153 10.38 -12.76 6.62
N GLY A 154 9.71 -11.73 6.05
CA GLY A 154 10.11 -11.09 4.80
C GLY A 154 10.85 -9.76 4.98
N THR A 155 10.69 -8.88 3.99
CA THR A 155 11.36 -7.57 3.91
C THR A 155 10.90 -6.58 4.99
N GLY A 156 9.72 -6.79 5.59
CA GLY A 156 9.09 -5.91 6.56
C GLY A 156 9.39 -6.21 8.03
N LYS A 157 10.32 -7.10 8.37
CA LYS A 157 10.59 -7.55 9.75
C LYS A 157 10.75 -6.42 10.77
N ARG A 158 11.31 -5.27 10.35
CA ARG A 158 11.53 -4.12 11.23
C ARG A 158 10.26 -3.36 11.60
N ALA A 159 9.11 -3.68 10.96
CA ALA A 159 7.81 -3.15 11.34
C ALA A 159 7.09 -3.98 12.42
N ALA A 160 7.63 -5.14 12.79
CA ALA A 160 7.02 -6.01 13.79
C ALA A 160 6.86 -5.27 15.14
N LEU A 161 5.68 -5.42 15.74
CA LEU A 161 5.36 -4.92 17.07
C LEU A 161 5.61 -5.99 18.12
N ASP A 162 5.87 -5.53 19.34
CA ASP A 162 5.92 -6.38 20.53
C ASP A 162 4.53 -6.40 21.21
N ASN A 163 4.39 -7.16 22.30
CA ASN A 163 3.22 -7.13 23.18
C ASN A 163 1.89 -7.64 22.57
N GLY A 164 1.96 -8.64 21.69
CA GLY A 164 0.77 -9.33 21.19
C GLY A 164 0.06 -8.65 20.02
N TYR A 165 0.58 -7.55 19.50
CA TYR A 165 0.07 -6.92 18.28
C TYR A 165 0.72 -7.52 17.03
N THR A 166 -0.11 -7.83 16.04
CA THR A 166 0.34 -8.32 14.74
C THR A 166 0.21 -7.24 13.68
N VAL A 167 1.27 -7.01 12.93
CA VAL A 167 1.28 -6.08 11.79
C VAL A 167 1.23 -6.86 10.49
N ALA A 168 0.28 -6.52 9.64
CA ALA A 168 0.25 -6.86 8.23
C ALA A 168 0.82 -5.68 7.43
N GLY A 169 1.79 -5.90 6.54
CA GLY A 169 2.39 -4.80 5.80
C GLY A 169 3.24 -5.22 4.61
N LYS A 170 3.61 -4.23 3.80
CA LYS A 170 4.46 -4.40 2.62
C LYS A 170 5.46 -3.25 2.54
N THR A 171 6.71 -3.57 2.27
CA THR A 171 7.77 -2.60 1.97
C THR A 171 7.81 -2.29 0.49
N GLY A 172 8.24 -1.09 0.14
CA GLY A 172 8.58 -0.67 -1.21
C GLY A 172 9.88 0.13 -1.23
N SER A 173 10.61 0.03 -2.32
CA SER A 173 11.76 0.90 -2.63
C SER A 173 11.55 1.36 -4.06
N ALA A 174 11.08 2.59 -4.24
CA ALA A 174 10.71 3.14 -5.53
C ALA A 174 11.84 4.03 -6.08
N GLU A 175 12.39 3.68 -7.23
CA GLU A 175 13.39 4.50 -7.92
C GLU A 175 12.70 5.75 -8.49
N ALA A 176 13.19 6.92 -8.11
CA ALA A 176 12.67 8.21 -8.57
C ALA A 176 13.54 8.83 -9.67
N SER A 177 14.71 8.26 -9.95
CA SER A 177 15.67 8.75 -10.92
C SER A 177 16.50 7.61 -11.52
N ASN A 178 16.93 7.81 -12.75
CA ASN A 178 17.94 6.94 -13.38
C ASN A 178 19.36 7.21 -12.86
N ASP A 179 19.56 8.31 -12.13
CA ASP A 179 20.82 8.63 -11.48
C ASP A 179 20.99 7.75 -10.23
N LYS A 180 21.93 6.82 -10.28
CA LYS A 180 22.22 5.87 -9.20
C LYS A 180 22.81 6.50 -7.94
N SER A 181 23.17 7.79 -7.97
CA SER A 181 23.56 8.54 -6.78
C SER A 181 22.35 8.99 -5.95
N ILE A 182 21.15 8.97 -6.52
CA ILE A 182 19.89 9.30 -5.85
C ILE A 182 19.30 8.02 -5.27
N GLU A 183 19.16 7.99 -3.96
CA GLU A 183 18.55 6.86 -3.26
C GLU A 183 17.05 6.72 -3.61
N SER A 184 16.56 5.50 -3.59
CA SER A 184 15.14 5.19 -3.80
C SER A 184 14.26 5.83 -2.72
N HIS A 185 13.01 6.07 -3.02
CA HIS A 185 12.00 6.40 -2.02
C HIS A 185 11.68 5.17 -1.18
N ALA A 186 11.82 5.28 0.14
CA ALA A 186 11.53 4.20 1.08
C ALA A 186 10.05 4.22 1.47
N TRP A 187 9.33 3.12 1.21
CA TRP A 187 7.92 2.95 1.51
C TRP A 187 7.67 1.81 2.51
N PHE A 188 6.71 2.02 3.37
CA PHE A 188 6.04 0.96 4.11
C PHE A 188 4.55 1.26 4.18
N VAL A 189 3.72 0.28 3.85
CA VAL A 189 2.27 0.35 3.98
C VAL A 189 1.80 -0.84 4.80
N GLY A 190 0.85 -0.62 5.72
CA GLY A 190 0.37 -1.72 6.56
C GLY A 190 -0.66 -1.29 7.60
N TYR A 191 -1.02 -2.22 8.46
CA TYR A 191 -1.99 -2.01 9.53
C TYR A 191 -1.78 -3.02 10.66
N ILE A 192 -2.42 -2.74 11.81
CA ILE A 192 -2.50 -3.68 12.93
C ILE A 192 -3.75 -4.54 12.74
N THR A 193 -3.58 -5.87 12.81
CA THR A 193 -4.70 -6.81 12.59
C THR A 193 -5.61 -7.00 13.81
N ASN A 194 -5.24 -6.41 14.95
CA ASN A 194 -6.00 -6.51 16.19
C ASN A 194 -7.11 -5.46 16.23
N ASP A 195 -8.35 -5.86 16.47
CA ASP A 195 -9.52 -4.96 16.55
C ASP A 195 -9.38 -3.87 17.64
N SER A 196 -8.58 -4.14 18.67
CA SER A 196 -8.32 -3.20 19.77
C SER A 196 -7.40 -2.02 19.36
N ALA A 197 -6.78 -2.08 18.19
CA ALA A 197 -5.89 -1.04 17.68
C ALA A 197 -6.03 -0.94 16.14
N PRO A 198 -7.17 -0.45 15.61
CA PRO A 198 -7.49 -0.48 14.19
C PRO A 198 -6.74 0.61 13.40
N TYR A 199 -5.42 0.60 13.44
CA TYR A 199 -4.59 1.62 12.78
C TYR A 199 -4.02 1.09 11.48
N ALA A 200 -4.28 1.83 10.39
CA ALA A 200 -3.58 1.68 9.11
C ALA A 200 -2.56 2.81 8.94
N ILE A 201 -1.45 2.51 8.28
CA ILE A 201 -0.33 3.44 8.12
C ILE A 201 0.30 3.33 6.74
N CYS A 202 0.71 4.46 6.19
CA CYS A 202 1.68 4.54 5.13
C CYS A 202 2.82 5.46 5.55
N VAL A 203 4.05 5.01 5.39
CA VAL A 203 5.27 5.80 5.60
C VAL A 203 6.00 5.91 4.29
N LEU A 204 6.27 7.14 3.88
CA LEU A 204 7.14 7.49 2.76
C LEU A 204 8.30 8.33 3.28
N VAL A 205 9.51 7.95 2.91
CA VAL A 205 10.71 8.77 3.08
C VAL A 205 11.34 8.97 1.71
N GLU A 206 11.24 10.17 1.18
CA GLU A 206 11.82 10.53 -0.11
C GLU A 206 13.34 10.39 -0.06
N ASN A 207 13.89 9.73 -1.08
CA ASN A 207 15.34 9.46 -1.19
C ASN A 207 15.93 8.81 0.08
N GLY A 208 15.11 8.00 0.77
CA GLY A 208 15.46 7.38 2.04
C GLY A 208 16.11 6.00 1.91
N GLY A 209 16.25 5.49 0.69
CA GLY A 209 16.81 4.17 0.43
C GLY A 209 15.79 3.05 0.51
N SER A 210 16.00 2.04 1.34
CA SER A 210 15.14 0.86 1.33
C SER A 210 13.95 0.96 2.28
N GLY A 211 12.78 0.53 1.84
CA GLY A 211 11.58 0.48 2.66
C GLY A 211 11.73 -0.36 3.93
N GLY A 212 12.40 -1.53 3.83
CA GLY A 212 12.68 -2.38 4.97
C GLY A 212 13.70 -1.81 5.96
N GLY A 213 14.64 -0.99 5.46
CA GLY A 213 15.70 -0.36 6.25
C GLY A 213 15.23 0.90 6.98
N VAL A 214 14.40 1.72 6.34
CA VAL A 214 14.04 3.06 6.80
C VAL A 214 12.56 3.20 7.12
N ALA A 215 11.65 2.93 6.18
CA ALA A 215 10.22 3.15 6.39
C ALA A 215 9.59 2.16 7.39
N ALA A 216 9.97 0.88 7.36
CA ALA A 216 9.43 -0.13 8.27
C ALA A 216 9.72 0.16 9.76
N PRO A 217 10.95 0.53 10.19
CA PRO A 217 11.18 0.91 11.59
C PRO A 217 10.49 2.20 12.00
N LEU A 218 10.26 3.15 11.08
CA LEU A 218 9.47 4.35 11.35
C LEU A 218 8.01 3.99 11.58
N ALA A 219 7.44 3.12 10.72
CA ALA A 219 6.08 2.62 10.89
C ALA A 219 5.91 1.93 12.25
N ARG A 220 6.86 1.07 12.67
CA ARG A 220 6.85 0.45 14.00
C ARG A 220 6.76 1.48 15.11
N LYS A 221 7.63 2.49 15.11
CA LYS A 221 7.66 3.53 16.15
C LYS A 221 6.35 4.32 16.20
N THR A 222 5.80 4.66 15.04
CA THR A 222 4.54 5.41 14.94
C THR A 222 3.37 4.58 15.47
N LEU A 223 3.24 3.32 15.05
CA LEU A 223 2.19 2.41 15.54
C LEU A 223 2.31 2.15 17.04
N GLN A 224 3.52 1.93 17.56
CA GLN A 224 3.74 1.79 19.01
C GLN A 224 3.27 3.04 19.77
N LYS A 225 3.55 4.22 19.23
CA LYS A 225 3.12 5.49 19.87
C LYS A 225 1.61 5.67 19.80
N ALA A 226 0.97 5.34 18.68
CA ALA A 226 -0.48 5.40 18.52
C ALA A 226 -1.19 4.49 19.54
N ILE A 227 -0.74 3.24 19.69
CA ILE A 227 -1.25 2.31 20.70
C ILE A 227 -1.10 2.89 22.10
N HIS A 228 0.08 3.43 22.43
CA HIS A 228 0.35 4.00 23.75
C HIS A 228 -0.53 5.20 24.07
N LEU A 229 -0.89 6.00 23.08
CA LEU A 229 -1.75 7.17 23.25
C LEU A 229 -3.24 6.82 23.22
N GLY A 230 -3.63 5.62 22.81
CA GLY A 230 -5.02 5.20 22.67
C GLY A 230 -5.78 5.99 21.60
N LEU A 231 -5.07 6.39 20.54
CA LEU A 231 -5.64 7.19 19.44
C LEU A 231 -6.68 6.42 18.64
#